data_305de37a3f1995909705f174e9b2730d
#
_entry.id   305de37a3f1995909705f174e9b2730d
#
_cell.length_a   1.000
_cell.length_b   1.000
_cell.length_c   1.000
_cell.angle_alpha   90.00
_cell.angle_beta   90.00
_cell.angle_gamma   90.00
#
_symmetry.space_group_name_H-M   'P 1'
#
loop_
_entity.id
_entity.type
_entity.pdbx_description
1 polymer ?
#
loop_
_entity_poly.entity_id
_entity_poly.type
_entity_poly.pdbx_seq_one_letter_code
_entity_poly.pdbx_strand_id
1 'polypeptide(L)'
;MATAVREELARVQRSAMHPEMRDSYMRDDPEFIRWQERHRYDPNDRESWWRSWLDVVADTTARGVVMRRLRVGSEPLSDYVRYEYDGTFTNVAAGEDVRWLPRSRARDLLLPALDGWVMDEQTVILHHFSGDGQWTDPRMEVLNDPALAKQYATAYEAAWERAIPHEEYRPV
;
A
#
# COMPACT_ATOMS: atom_id res chain seq x y z
N MET A 1 5.03 11.22 2.21
CA MET A 1 5.66 9.93 1.92
C MET A 1 7.16 10.12 1.84
N ALA A 2 7.93 9.17 2.35
CA ALA A 2 9.37 9.34 2.52
C ALA A 2 10.11 9.51 1.18
N THR A 3 11.14 10.33 1.19
CA THR A 3 12.01 10.61 0.04
C THR A 3 12.56 9.32 -0.56
N ALA A 4 12.97 8.34 0.27
CA ALA A 4 13.53 7.07 -0.16
C ALA A 4 12.61 6.27 -1.12
N VAL A 5 11.28 6.19 -0.84
CA VAL A 5 10.35 5.48 -1.73
C VAL A 5 10.24 6.18 -3.09
N ARG A 6 10.22 7.52 -3.11
CA ARG A 6 10.17 8.28 -4.37
C ARG A 6 11.42 8.11 -5.20
N GLU A 7 12.60 8.11 -4.55
CA GLU A 7 13.89 7.91 -5.21
C GLU A 7 13.99 6.51 -5.83
N GLU A 8 13.56 5.47 -5.11
CA GLU A 8 13.59 4.11 -5.65
C GLU A 8 12.52 3.92 -6.74
N LEU A 9 11.32 4.48 -6.59
CA LEU A 9 10.31 4.44 -7.66
C LEU A 9 10.78 5.15 -8.94
N ALA A 10 11.62 6.17 -8.84
CA ALA A 10 12.20 6.82 -10.02
C ALA A 10 13.19 5.90 -10.78
N ARG A 11 13.74 4.88 -10.11
CA ARG A 11 14.74 3.96 -10.68
C ARG A 11 14.15 2.62 -11.13
N VAL A 12 13.03 2.19 -10.53
CA VAL A 12 12.38 0.92 -10.83
C VAL A 12 12.03 0.80 -12.32
N GLN A 13 12.21 -0.39 -12.88
CA GLN A 13 12.05 -0.64 -14.32
C GLN A 13 10.89 -1.59 -14.65
N ARG A 14 10.51 -2.48 -13.74
CA ARG A 14 9.57 -3.56 -14.05
C ARG A 14 8.38 -3.59 -13.10
N SER A 15 8.63 -3.63 -11.79
CA SER A 15 7.58 -3.86 -10.80
C SER A 15 7.86 -3.19 -9.47
N ALA A 16 6.79 -2.71 -8.84
CA ALA A 16 6.80 -2.22 -7.47
C ALA A 16 5.59 -2.84 -6.73
N MET A 17 5.87 -3.68 -5.73
CA MET A 17 4.88 -4.37 -4.91
C MET A 17 4.84 -3.72 -3.53
N HIS A 18 3.66 -3.35 -3.05
CA HIS A 18 3.47 -2.71 -1.75
C HIS A 18 2.50 -3.52 -0.87
N PRO A 19 2.99 -4.43 -0.01
CA PRO A 19 2.17 -5.04 1.02
C PRO A 19 1.90 -4.08 2.18
N GLU A 20 0.64 -3.97 2.57
CA GLU A 20 0.16 -3.26 3.76
C GLU A 20 -0.62 -4.28 4.60
N MET A 21 -0.15 -4.57 5.81
CA MET A 21 -0.64 -5.69 6.60
C MET A 21 -1.18 -5.29 7.98
N ARG A 22 -1.29 -4.00 8.25
CA ARG A 22 -1.77 -3.49 9.54
C ARG A 22 -3.22 -3.01 9.42
N ASP A 23 -3.95 -3.15 10.52
CA ASP A 23 -5.34 -2.66 10.60
C ASP A 23 -5.43 -1.19 11.07
N SER A 24 -4.30 -0.54 11.29
CA SER A 24 -4.22 0.88 11.63
C SER A 24 -2.80 1.41 11.44
N TYR A 25 -2.72 2.63 10.96
CA TYR A 25 -1.49 3.42 10.84
C TYR A 25 -1.67 4.76 11.58
N MET A 26 -0.89 5.77 11.27
CA MET A 26 -0.84 7.09 11.89
C MET A 26 -2.24 7.69 12.09
N ARG A 27 -2.80 7.56 13.29
CA ARG A 27 -4.14 8.06 13.62
C ARG A 27 -4.22 9.59 13.70
N ASP A 28 -3.08 10.25 13.72
CA ASP A 28 -2.92 11.69 13.65
C ASP A 28 -2.73 12.22 12.22
N ASP A 29 -2.90 11.36 11.20
CA ASP A 29 -2.93 11.79 9.80
C ASP A 29 -4.10 12.77 9.59
N PRO A 30 -3.83 14.01 9.12
CA PRO A 30 -4.87 15.00 8.90
C PRO A 30 -5.99 14.54 7.96
N GLU A 31 -5.69 13.71 6.96
CA GLU A 31 -6.70 13.22 6.03
C GLU A 31 -7.60 12.15 6.69
N PHE A 32 -7.03 11.31 7.56
CA PHE A 32 -7.83 10.39 8.36
C PHE A 32 -8.76 11.15 9.33
N ILE A 33 -8.26 12.20 10.00
CA ILE A 33 -9.06 13.05 10.89
C ILE A 33 -10.21 13.71 10.11
N ARG A 34 -9.93 14.28 8.94
CA ARG A 34 -10.97 14.85 8.05
C ARG A 34 -12.01 13.81 7.65
N TRP A 35 -11.57 12.58 7.34
CA TRP A 35 -12.49 11.49 7.03
C TRP A 35 -13.40 11.14 8.20
N GLN A 36 -12.89 11.12 9.44
CA GLN A 36 -13.70 10.93 10.66
C GLN A 36 -14.73 12.06 10.83
N GLU A 37 -14.42 13.27 10.43
CA GLU A 37 -15.33 14.41 10.37
C GLU A 37 -16.31 14.35 9.18
N ARG A 38 -16.39 13.20 8.51
CA ARG A 38 -17.26 12.91 7.37
C ARG A 38 -16.91 13.64 6.06
N HIS A 39 -15.72 14.17 5.92
CA HIS A 39 -15.24 14.60 4.62
C HIS A 39 -15.01 13.38 3.72
N ARG A 40 -15.44 13.48 2.47
CA ARG A 40 -15.24 12.45 1.46
C ARG A 40 -14.75 13.12 0.18
N TYR A 41 -13.91 12.42 -0.55
CA TYR A 41 -13.52 12.86 -1.88
C TYR A 41 -14.71 12.73 -2.82
N ASP A 42 -14.89 13.72 -3.70
CA ASP A 42 -15.80 13.60 -4.84
C ASP A 42 -15.03 12.95 -6.01
N PRO A 43 -15.35 11.71 -6.42
CA PRO A 43 -14.67 11.05 -7.54
C PRO A 43 -14.73 11.84 -8.85
N ASN A 44 -15.72 12.71 -9.01
CA ASN A 44 -15.91 13.52 -10.21
C ASN A 44 -15.11 14.84 -10.17
N ASP A 45 -14.62 15.24 -9.01
CA ASP A 45 -13.76 16.42 -8.84
C ASP A 45 -12.31 15.99 -8.55
N ARG A 46 -11.55 15.73 -9.63
CA ARG A 46 -10.17 15.29 -9.54
C ARG A 46 -9.29 16.25 -8.74
N GLU A 47 -9.50 17.54 -8.81
CA GLU A 47 -8.70 18.54 -8.11
C GLU A 47 -8.84 18.42 -6.59
N SER A 48 -10.01 17.95 -6.11
CA SER A 48 -10.28 17.79 -4.67
C SER A 48 -9.46 16.68 -4.01
N TRP A 49 -8.96 15.69 -4.77
CA TRP A 49 -8.26 14.53 -4.21
C TRP A 49 -6.92 14.22 -4.87
N TRP A 50 -6.58 14.84 -6.02
CA TRP A 50 -5.28 14.61 -6.65
C TRP A 50 -4.16 15.26 -5.83
N ARG A 51 -3.14 14.49 -5.50
CA ARG A 51 -2.02 14.92 -4.66
C ARG A 51 -0.69 14.44 -5.25
N SER A 52 0.40 15.06 -4.84
CA SER A 52 1.76 14.83 -5.39
C SER A 52 2.25 13.36 -5.31
N TRP A 53 1.64 12.53 -4.47
CA TRP A 53 1.91 11.10 -4.47
C TRP A 53 1.35 10.42 -5.72
N LEU A 54 0.16 10.81 -6.15
CA LEU A 54 -0.49 10.24 -7.33
C LEU A 54 0.24 10.62 -8.62
N ASP A 55 0.95 11.76 -8.65
CA ASP A 55 1.87 12.08 -9.76
C ASP A 55 3.00 11.05 -9.85
N VAL A 56 3.59 10.67 -8.70
CA VAL A 56 4.66 9.64 -8.67
C VAL A 56 4.14 8.29 -9.15
N VAL A 57 2.93 7.90 -8.75
CA VAL A 57 2.30 6.65 -9.22
C VAL A 57 2.07 6.73 -10.73
N ALA A 58 1.44 7.79 -11.22
CA ALA A 58 1.14 7.97 -12.64
C ALA A 58 2.41 8.01 -13.51
N ASP A 59 3.44 8.74 -13.09
CA ASP A 59 4.72 8.80 -13.80
C ASP A 59 5.42 7.43 -13.82
N THR A 60 5.33 6.67 -12.72
CA THR A 60 5.94 5.33 -12.63
C THR A 60 5.22 4.35 -13.54
N THR A 61 3.89 4.32 -13.51
CA THR A 61 3.09 3.42 -14.36
C THR A 61 3.16 3.81 -15.83
N ALA A 62 3.26 5.10 -16.16
CA ALA A 62 3.45 5.58 -17.53
C ALA A 62 4.77 5.10 -18.17
N ARG A 63 5.78 4.77 -17.37
CA ARG A 63 7.01 4.12 -17.84
C ARG A 63 6.87 2.62 -18.11
N GLY A 64 5.68 2.04 -17.88
CA GLY A 64 5.42 0.61 -18.04
C GLY A 64 5.73 -0.23 -16.80
N VAL A 65 6.02 0.40 -15.66
CA VAL A 65 6.22 -0.30 -14.38
C VAL A 65 4.86 -0.79 -13.84
N VAL A 66 4.78 -2.07 -13.48
CA VAL A 66 3.61 -2.65 -12.85
C VAL A 66 3.62 -2.31 -11.35
N MET A 67 2.76 -1.39 -10.93
CA MET A 67 2.59 -1.04 -9.52
C MET A 67 1.40 -1.79 -8.93
N ARG A 68 1.62 -2.53 -7.85
CA ARG A 68 0.60 -3.33 -7.17
C ARG A 68 0.61 -3.07 -5.67
N ARG A 69 -0.58 -2.88 -5.11
CA ARG A 69 -0.79 -2.74 -3.66
C ARG A 69 -1.67 -3.85 -3.14
N LEU A 70 -1.19 -4.54 -2.12
CA LEU A 70 -1.94 -5.57 -1.41
C LEU A 70 -2.27 -5.08 0.00
N ARG A 71 -3.54 -5.04 0.35
CA ARG A 71 -4.00 -4.73 1.70
C ARG A 71 -4.56 -5.97 2.38
N VAL A 72 -3.92 -6.39 3.47
CA VAL A 72 -4.37 -7.50 4.30
C VAL A 72 -5.06 -6.94 5.54
N GLY A 73 -6.37 -6.95 5.57
CA GLY A 73 -7.17 -6.35 6.63
C GLY A 73 -8.03 -7.34 7.39
N SER A 74 -8.23 -7.09 8.67
CA SER A 74 -9.20 -7.82 9.48
C SER A 74 -10.62 -7.34 9.18
N GLU A 75 -11.59 -8.25 9.18
CA GLU A 75 -13.01 -7.92 9.02
C GLU A 75 -13.77 -8.19 10.33
N PRO A 76 -14.68 -7.28 10.74
CA PRO A 76 -15.01 -5.99 10.12
C PRO A 76 -13.82 -5.03 10.05
N LEU A 77 -13.77 -4.21 9.00
CA LEU A 77 -12.67 -3.24 8.84
C LEU A 77 -12.62 -2.25 10.00
N SER A 78 -11.41 -1.93 10.47
CA SER A 78 -11.19 -0.79 11.36
C SER A 78 -11.57 0.52 10.66
N ASP A 79 -11.79 1.59 11.42
CA ASP A 79 -12.07 2.92 10.85
C ASP A 79 -10.94 3.38 9.94
N TYR A 80 -9.67 3.07 10.30
CA TYR A 80 -8.53 3.46 9.48
C TYR A 80 -8.51 2.72 8.12
N VAL A 81 -8.71 1.41 8.13
CA VAL A 81 -8.75 0.63 6.89
C VAL A 81 -9.98 0.97 6.05
N ARG A 82 -11.09 1.36 6.67
CA ARG A 82 -12.26 1.88 5.96
C ARG A 82 -11.98 3.24 5.29
N TYR A 83 -11.24 4.12 5.97
CA TYR A 83 -10.72 5.35 5.36
C TYR A 83 -9.85 5.06 4.13
N GLU A 84 -8.93 4.09 4.25
CA GLU A 84 -8.11 3.68 3.13
C GLU A 84 -8.94 3.07 1.98
N TYR A 85 -9.96 2.28 2.32
CA TYR A 85 -10.88 1.72 1.33
C TYR A 85 -11.60 2.82 0.55
N ASP A 86 -12.19 3.80 1.25
CA ASP A 86 -12.88 4.93 0.64
C ASP A 86 -11.97 5.77 -0.28
N GLY A 87 -10.68 5.87 0.05
CA GLY A 87 -9.68 6.63 -0.70
C GLY A 87 -8.97 5.85 -1.82
N THR A 88 -9.10 4.52 -1.88
CA THR A 88 -8.31 3.67 -2.79
C THR A 88 -8.56 3.95 -4.27
N PHE A 89 -9.76 4.40 -4.64
CA PHE A 89 -10.05 4.77 -6.03
C PHE A 89 -9.06 5.80 -6.60
N THR A 90 -8.45 6.63 -5.76
CA THR A 90 -7.46 7.63 -6.18
C THR A 90 -6.17 6.96 -6.66
N ASN A 91 -5.75 5.87 -5.99
CA ASN A 91 -4.59 5.07 -6.37
C ASN A 91 -4.85 4.33 -7.69
N VAL A 92 -6.04 3.73 -7.82
CA VAL A 92 -6.47 3.07 -9.05
C VAL A 92 -6.51 4.05 -10.22
N ALA A 93 -7.04 5.25 -10.01
CA ALA A 93 -7.08 6.31 -11.02
C ALA A 93 -5.69 6.79 -11.46
N ALA A 94 -4.67 6.64 -10.59
CA ALA A 94 -3.26 6.93 -10.91
C ALA A 94 -2.53 5.75 -11.59
N GLY A 95 -3.18 4.58 -11.73
CA GLY A 95 -2.65 3.41 -12.44
C GLY A 95 -2.10 2.29 -11.53
N GLU A 96 -2.32 2.36 -10.22
CA GLU A 96 -1.94 1.29 -9.29
C GLU A 96 -3.01 0.19 -9.29
N ASP A 97 -2.62 -1.09 -9.43
CA ASP A 97 -3.52 -2.23 -9.20
C ASP A 97 -3.60 -2.45 -7.68
N VAL A 98 -4.80 -2.38 -7.11
CA VAL A 98 -5.01 -2.51 -5.66
C VAL A 98 -5.95 -3.67 -5.38
N ARG A 99 -5.50 -4.58 -4.50
CA ARG A 99 -6.31 -5.73 -4.04
C ARG A 99 -6.39 -5.80 -2.54
N TRP A 100 -7.46 -6.42 -2.08
CA TRP A 100 -7.81 -6.61 -0.68
C TRP A 100 -7.82 -8.10 -0.33
N LEU A 101 -7.11 -8.47 0.73
CA LEU A 101 -7.13 -9.83 1.24
C LEU A 101 -7.70 -9.82 2.67
N PRO A 102 -8.93 -10.31 2.89
CA PRO A 102 -9.40 -10.56 4.24
C PRO A 102 -8.41 -11.42 5.01
N ARG A 103 -7.98 -10.96 6.19
CA ARG A 103 -6.95 -11.65 6.98
C ARG A 103 -7.31 -13.11 7.28
N SER A 104 -8.59 -13.42 7.43
CA SER A 104 -9.10 -14.78 7.61
C SER A 104 -8.76 -15.71 6.44
N ARG A 105 -8.60 -15.16 5.22
CA ARG A 105 -8.21 -15.94 4.03
C ARG A 105 -6.69 -16.10 3.89
N ALA A 106 -5.91 -15.42 4.73
CA ALA A 106 -4.45 -15.50 4.76
C ALA A 106 -3.92 -16.44 5.86
N ARG A 107 -4.78 -17.17 6.56
CA ARG A 107 -4.45 -17.98 7.75
C ARG A 107 -3.35 -19.03 7.57
N ASP A 108 -3.15 -19.49 6.35
CA ASP A 108 -2.16 -20.51 5.95
C ASP A 108 -1.00 -19.92 5.13
N LEU A 109 -0.95 -18.59 4.99
CA LEU A 109 0.15 -17.88 4.32
C LEU A 109 1.19 -17.41 5.32
N LEU A 110 2.46 -17.57 4.97
CA LEU A 110 3.57 -17.00 5.72
C LEU A 110 3.86 -15.59 5.18
N LEU A 111 3.17 -14.61 5.72
CA LEU A 111 3.38 -13.21 5.33
C LEU A 111 4.56 -12.59 6.07
N PRO A 112 5.28 -11.62 5.46
CA PRO A 112 6.30 -10.87 6.13
C PRO A 112 5.80 -10.16 7.39
N ALA A 113 6.66 -9.96 8.37
CA ALA A 113 6.29 -9.28 9.61
C ALA A 113 6.17 -7.76 9.46
N LEU A 114 6.81 -7.18 8.44
CA LEU A 114 6.84 -5.74 8.21
C LEU A 114 6.22 -5.38 6.87
N ASP A 115 5.51 -4.28 6.86
CA ASP A 115 5.07 -3.61 5.64
C ASP A 115 6.27 -3.05 4.88
N GLY A 116 6.08 -2.75 3.61
CA GLY A 116 7.16 -2.14 2.83
C GLY A 116 6.93 -2.18 1.33
N TRP A 117 8.02 -2.13 0.60
CA TRP A 117 8.03 -2.23 -0.85
C TRP A 117 9.01 -3.30 -1.31
N VAL A 118 8.68 -3.98 -2.40
CA VAL A 118 9.61 -4.81 -3.15
C VAL A 118 9.68 -4.23 -4.56
N MET A 119 10.87 -3.83 -4.98
CA MET A 119 11.08 -3.19 -6.28
C MET A 119 12.01 -4.04 -7.15
N ASP A 120 11.53 -4.40 -8.34
CA ASP A 120 12.22 -5.23 -9.34
C ASP A 120 12.75 -6.59 -8.83
N GLU A 121 12.25 -7.07 -7.68
CA GLU A 121 12.78 -8.22 -6.93
C GLU A 121 14.28 -8.08 -6.58
N GLN A 122 14.73 -6.86 -6.37
CA GLN A 122 16.13 -6.52 -6.04
C GLN A 122 16.21 -5.71 -4.74
N THR A 123 15.34 -4.73 -4.58
CA THR A 123 15.34 -3.81 -3.45
C THR A 123 14.11 -4.02 -2.60
N VAL A 124 14.30 -4.07 -1.28
CA VAL A 124 13.23 -4.05 -0.28
C VAL A 124 13.32 -2.74 0.50
N ILE A 125 12.20 -2.07 0.69
CA ILE A 125 12.09 -0.96 1.65
C ILE A 125 11.20 -1.43 2.78
N LEU A 126 11.75 -1.61 3.96
CA LEU A 126 11.01 -1.99 5.15
C LEU A 126 10.44 -0.75 5.84
N HIS A 127 9.20 -0.85 6.28
CA HIS A 127 8.54 0.20 7.05
C HIS A 127 8.52 -0.15 8.53
N HIS A 128 9.02 0.75 9.37
CA HIS A 128 9.07 0.55 10.81
C HIS A 128 8.00 1.37 11.52
N PHE A 129 7.07 0.65 12.13
CA PHE A 129 6.01 1.23 12.93
C PHE A 129 6.08 0.72 14.37
N SER A 130 5.74 1.59 15.31
CA SER A 130 5.48 1.23 16.70
C SER A 130 4.21 0.38 16.83
N GLY A 131 3.95 -0.17 18.01
CA GLY A 131 2.77 -1.01 18.26
C GLY A 131 1.44 -0.29 18.05
N ASP A 132 1.41 1.02 18.22
CA ASP A 132 0.24 1.89 18.00
C ASP A 132 0.15 2.48 16.59
N GLY A 133 1.05 2.06 15.67
CA GLY A 133 1.01 2.40 14.25
C GLY A 133 1.72 3.71 13.87
N GLN A 134 2.44 4.34 14.79
CA GLN A 134 3.23 5.53 14.50
C GLN A 134 4.58 5.15 13.86
N TRP A 135 5.11 6.04 13.01
CA TRP A 135 6.47 5.86 12.49
C TRP A 135 7.50 5.85 13.61
N THR A 136 8.44 4.93 13.54
CA THR A 136 9.63 4.92 14.42
C THR A 136 10.79 5.73 13.81
N ASP A 137 11.92 5.74 14.50
CA ASP A 137 13.18 6.29 13.96
C ASP A 137 14.24 5.16 14.00
N PRO A 138 14.76 4.71 12.87
CA PRO A 138 14.41 5.12 11.50
C PRO A 138 12.98 4.70 11.10
N ARG A 139 12.36 5.47 10.20
CA ARG A 139 11.03 5.16 9.64
C ARG A 139 11.08 4.03 8.62
N MET A 140 12.14 3.99 7.85
CA MET A 140 12.32 3.06 6.73
C MET A 140 13.75 2.60 6.63
N GLU A 141 13.92 1.39 6.13
CA GLU A 141 15.21 0.80 5.81
C GLU A 141 15.21 0.33 4.36
N VAL A 142 16.18 0.80 3.57
CA VAL A 142 16.33 0.43 2.16
C VAL A 142 17.44 -0.62 2.06
N LEU A 143 17.08 -1.79 1.56
CA LEU A 143 17.96 -2.96 1.44
C LEU A 143 18.05 -3.39 -0.03
N ASN A 144 19.23 -3.34 -0.61
CA ASN A 144 19.50 -3.97 -1.89
C ASN A 144 19.92 -5.43 -1.62
N ASP A 145 18.92 -6.26 -1.37
CA ASP A 145 19.08 -7.67 -1.02
C ASP A 145 18.13 -8.52 -1.88
N PRO A 146 18.60 -9.07 -3.00
CA PRO A 146 17.78 -9.89 -3.89
C PRO A 146 17.23 -11.16 -3.22
N ALA A 147 17.92 -11.72 -2.22
CA ALA A 147 17.45 -12.90 -1.52
C ALA A 147 16.23 -12.57 -0.63
N LEU A 148 16.30 -11.47 0.12
CA LEU A 148 15.19 -10.96 0.90
C LEU A 148 14.04 -10.50 -0.02
N ALA A 149 14.36 -9.77 -1.10
CA ALA A 149 13.37 -9.31 -2.08
C ALA A 149 12.57 -10.47 -2.68
N LYS A 150 13.25 -11.57 -3.01
CA LYS A 150 12.59 -12.79 -3.52
C LYS A 150 11.68 -13.45 -2.47
N GLN A 151 12.09 -13.46 -1.19
CA GLN A 151 11.21 -14.00 -0.11
C GLN A 151 9.94 -13.17 0.02
N TYR A 152 10.06 -11.83 0.05
CA TYR A 152 8.92 -10.93 0.09
C TYR A 152 8.03 -11.06 -1.14
N ALA A 153 8.61 -11.09 -2.34
CA ALA A 153 7.87 -11.25 -3.58
C ALA A 153 7.10 -12.59 -3.60
N THR A 154 7.72 -13.69 -3.17
CA THR A 154 7.06 -15.00 -3.11
C THR A 154 5.85 -14.98 -2.16
N ALA A 155 6.00 -14.41 -0.98
CA ALA A 155 4.90 -14.27 -0.03
C ALA A 155 3.80 -13.34 -0.55
N TYR A 156 4.20 -12.25 -1.21
CA TYR A 156 3.29 -11.29 -1.84
C TYR A 156 2.46 -11.94 -2.93
N GLU A 157 3.07 -12.68 -3.87
CA GLU A 157 2.36 -13.34 -4.97
C GLU A 157 1.36 -14.38 -4.44
N ALA A 158 1.73 -15.18 -3.45
CA ALA A 158 0.82 -16.14 -2.84
C ALA A 158 -0.43 -15.47 -2.21
N ALA A 159 -0.25 -14.28 -1.65
CA ALA A 159 -1.35 -13.49 -1.10
C ALA A 159 -2.15 -12.79 -2.20
N TRP A 160 -1.45 -12.27 -3.22
CA TRP A 160 -2.05 -11.57 -4.36
C TRP A 160 -3.04 -12.43 -5.16
N GLU A 161 -2.72 -13.71 -5.35
CA GLU A 161 -3.59 -14.68 -6.03
C GLU A 161 -4.94 -14.89 -5.32
N ARG A 162 -4.98 -14.69 -4.00
CA ARG A 162 -6.20 -14.83 -3.19
C ARG A 162 -6.93 -13.52 -2.95
N ALA A 163 -6.28 -12.42 -3.25
CA ALA A 163 -6.79 -11.09 -2.99
C ALA A 163 -7.85 -10.69 -4.02
N ILE A 164 -8.80 -9.89 -3.58
CA ILE A 164 -9.94 -9.42 -4.36
C ILE A 164 -9.61 -8.04 -4.94
N PRO A 165 -9.77 -7.81 -6.25
CA PRO A 165 -9.63 -6.47 -6.83
C PRO A 165 -10.49 -5.43 -6.11
N HIS A 166 -10.00 -4.19 -6.02
CA HIS A 166 -10.71 -3.15 -5.25
C HIS A 166 -12.15 -2.93 -5.72
N GLU A 167 -12.39 -2.94 -7.01
CA GLU A 167 -13.71 -2.76 -7.60
C GLU A 167 -14.70 -3.90 -7.27
N GLU A 168 -14.19 -5.08 -6.92
CA GLU A 168 -14.99 -6.26 -6.57
C GLU A 168 -15.10 -6.45 -5.06
N TYR A 169 -14.14 -5.91 -4.28
CA TYR A 169 -14.13 -6.10 -2.83
C TYR A 169 -15.28 -5.32 -2.18
N ARG A 170 -16.00 -6.02 -1.32
CA ARG A 170 -17.08 -5.45 -0.50
C ARG A 170 -16.79 -5.79 0.97
N PRO A 171 -16.29 -4.82 1.75
CA PRO A 171 -15.98 -5.04 3.15
C PRO A 171 -17.24 -5.32 3.98
N VAL A 172 -17.12 -6.20 4.94
CA VAL A 172 -18.18 -6.54 5.92
C VAL A 172 -18.01 -5.74 7.20
#